data_958cc76ec53a0f27efcc8157196a454c
#
_entry.id   958cc76ec53a0f27efcc8157196a454c
#
_cell.length_a   1.000
_cell.length_b   1.000
_cell.length_c   1.000
_cell.angle_alpha   90.00
_cell.angle_beta   90.00
_cell.angle_gamma   90.00
#
_symmetry.space_group_name_H-M   'P 1'
#
loop_
_entity.id
_entity.type
_entity.pdbx_description
1 polymer ?
#
loop_
_entity_poly.entity_id
_entity_poly.type
_entity_poly.pdbx_seq_one_letter_code
_entity_poly.pdbx_strand_id
1 'polypeptide(L)'
;MNKKKNILTGFAFFLASLLLFIAVFNILIPKSDQELTKKDFLAQKTKSFRYVAIGDSLTEGVGDTTNQGGFVPILSQSLTDTYHYQVSHDNYGVSGNTSNQILTRMKDKQDIQNSLAKADMMTLTVGGNDVMAVIRKHLTKLSVATFKKPAKSYQERLRQIIELARSENEDVPIYILGIYNPFYL
;
A
#
# COMPACT_ATOMS: atom_id res chain seq x y z
N MET A 1 4.29 -43.60 69.39
CA MET A 1 3.96 -44.30 68.13
C MET A 1 2.88 -43.57 67.30
N ASN A 2 2.15 -42.61 67.87
CA ASN A 2 1.01 -41.93 67.16
C ASN A 2 1.40 -40.78 66.19
N LYS A 3 2.50 -40.07 66.38
CA LYS A 3 2.87 -38.93 65.52
C LYS A 3 3.16 -39.31 64.07
N LYS A 4 3.86 -40.44 63.84
CA LYS A 4 4.14 -40.91 62.46
C LYS A 4 2.92 -41.37 61.72
N LYS A 5 1.92 -41.95 62.42
CA LYS A 5 0.66 -42.39 61.86
C LYS A 5 -0.19 -41.20 61.39
N ASN A 6 -0.22 -40.14 62.17
CA ASN A 6 -0.96 -38.93 61.84
C ASN A 6 -0.36 -38.16 60.66
N ILE A 7 0.95 -38.12 60.53
CA ILE A 7 1.64 -37.52 59.38
C ILE A 7 1.37 -38.30 58.09
N LEU A 8 1.41 -39.66 58.18
CA LEU A 8 1.13 -40.49 57.01
C LEU A 8 -0.32 -40.36 56.55
N THR A 9 -1.29 -40.27 57.48
CA THR A 9 -2.70 -40.05 57.19
C THR A 9 -2.92 -38.67 56.58
N GLY A 10 -2.28 -37.62 57.10
CA GLY A 10 -2.40 -36.28 56.52
C GLY A 10 -1.81 -36.18 55.08
N PHE A 11 -0.68 -36.90 54.87
CA PHE A 11 -0.07 -36.96 53.54
C PHE A 11 -0.95 -37.72 52.52
N ALA A 12 -1.58 -38.82 52.95
CA ALA A 12 -2.53 -39.57 52.13
C ALA A 12 -3.76 -38.73 51.76
N PHE A 13 -4.28 -37.96 52.72
CA PHE A 13 -5.43 -37.04 52.48
C PHE A 13 -5.05 -35.92 51.52
N PHE A 14 -3.84 -35.35 51.64
CA PHE A 14 -3.34 -34.31 50.71
C PHE A 14 -3.18 -34.86 49.28
N LEU A 15 -2.60 -36.06 49.12
CA LEU A 15 -2.49 -36.71 47.81
C LEU A 15 -3.85 -37.01 47.18
N ALA A 16 -4.81 -37.52 47.96
CA ALA A 16 -6.16 -37.76 47.47
C ALA A 16 -6.88 -36.47 47.03
N SER A 17 -6.72 -35.40 47.81
CA SER A 17 -7.27 -34.08 47.48
C SER A 17 -6.63 -33.50 46.21
N LEU A 18 -5.31 -33.65 46.05
CA LEU A 18 -4.60 -33.20 44.85
C LEU A 18 -5.03 -33.95 43.59
N LEU A 19 -5.18 -35.28 43.69
CA LEU A 19 -5.66 -36.11 42.58
C LEU A 19 -7.11 -35.77 42.20
N LEU A 20 -7.99 -35.53 43.19
CA LEU A 20 -9.36 -35.08 42.98
C LEU A 20 -9.37 -33.69 42.26
N PHE A 21 -8.52 -32.75 42.71
CA PHE A 21 -8.39 -31.46 42.09
C PHE A 21 -7.95 -31.55 40.64
N ILE A 22 -6.93 -32.38 40.32
CA ILE A 22 -6.46 -32.62 38.98
C ILE A 22 -7.56 -33.26 38.12
N ALA A 23 -8.32 -34.21 38.65
CA ALA A 23 -9.43 -34.82 37.93
C ALA A 23 -10.56 -33.83 37.61
N VAL A 24 -10.95 -33.01 38.60
CA VAL A 24 -11.98 -31.96 38.43
C VAL A 24 -11.48 -30.90 37.46
N PHE A 25 -10.22 -30.49 37.55
CA PHE A 25 -9.58 -29.53 36.64
C PHE A 25 -9.60 -30.03 35.20
N ASN A 26 -9.27 -31.29 34.96
CA ASN A 26 -9.33 -31.90 33.62
C ASN A 26 -10.73 -32.07 33.05
N ILE A 27 -11.78 -32.11 33.93
CA ILE A 27 -13.18 -32.20 33.50
C ILE A 27 -13.76 -30.81 33.23
N LEU A 28 -13.41 -29.82 34.06
CA LEU A 28 -13.98 -28.47 34.00
C LEU A 28 -13.28 -27.58 32.96
N ILE A 29 -12.00 -27.83 32.62
CA ILE A 29 -11.34 -27.14 31.52
C ILE A 29 -11.63 -27.93 30.25
N PRO A 30 -12.47 -27.38 29.36
CA PRO A 30 -12.64 -27.99 28.04
C PRO A 30 -11.25 -28.11 27.43
N LYS A 31 -10.80 -29.31 27.09
CA LYS A 31 -9.64 -29.50 26.26
C LYS A 31 -9.96 -28.77 24.97
N SER A 32 -9.34 -27.62 24.78
CA SER A 32 -9.34 -26.96 23.49
C SER A 32 -8.63 -27.91 22.54
N ASP A 33 -9.39 -28.72 21.81
CA ASP A 33 -8.90 -29.50 20.68
C ASP A 33 -8.51 -28.63 19.47
N GLN A 34 -8.43 -27.31 19.65
CA GLN A 34 -7.67 -26.45 18.75
C GLN A 34 -6.19 -26.69 19.00
N GLU A 35 -5.65 -27.77 18.45
CA GLU A 35 -4.29 -27.72 17.95
C GLU A 35 -4.24 -26.55 16.99
N LEU A 36 -3.82 -25.38 17.48
CA LEU A 36 -3.32 -24.29 16.66
C LEU A 36 -2.11 -24.85 15.92
N THR A 37 -2.40 -25.58 14.85
CA THR A 37 -1.35 -26.10 14.00
C THR A 37 -0.65 -24.87 13.44
N LYS A 38 0.68 -24.86 13.51
CA LYS A 38 1.56 -23.85 12.89
C LYS A 38 1.14 -23.57 11.44
N LYS A 39 0.40 -24.48 10.83
CA LYS A 39 -0.19 -24.43 9.51
C LYS A 39 -1.38 -23.45 9.40
N ASP A 40 -2.21 -23.28 10.45
CA ASP A 40 -3.34 -22.33 10.43
C ASP A 40 -2.86 -20.89 10.65
N PHE A 41 -1.77 -20.71 11.40
CA PHE A 41 -1.13 -19.40 11.58
C PHE A 41 -0.41 -18.90 10.30
N LEU A 42 0.06 -19.84 9.47
CA LEU A 42 0.72 -19.54 8.18
C LEU A 42 -0.25 -19.60 7.00
N ALA A 43 -1.47 -20.11 7.19
CA ALA A 43 -2.49 -20.27 6.16
C ALA A 43 -3.46 -19.10 6.04
N GLN A 44 -3.23 -18.00 6.77
CA GLN A 44 -3.89 -16.75 6.44
C GLN A 44 -3.30 -16.29 5.10
N LYS A 45 -3.99 -16.72 4.01
CA LYS A 45 -3.62 -16.38 2.63
C LYS A 45 -3.68 -14.86 2.52
N THR A 46 -2.54 -14.22 2.74
CA THR A 46 -2.41 -12.77 2.57
C THR A 46 -2.84 -12.43 1.16
N LYS A 47 -3.83 -11.56 1.03
CA LYS A 47 -4.32 -11.12 -0.28
C LYS A 47 -3.18 -10.41 -1.00
N SER A 48 -2.80 -10.90 -2.17
CA SER A 48 -1.88 -10.20 -3.05
C SER A 48 -2.50 -8.91 -3.53
N PHE A 49 -1.73 -7.82 -3.53
CA PHE A 49 -2.17 -6.49 -3.96
C PHE A 49 -1.09 -5.86 -4.84
N ARG A 50 -1.44 -5.46 -6.05
CA ARG A 50 -0.53 -4.85 -7.03
C ARG A 50 -0.81 -3.37 -7.14
N TYR A 51 0.18 -2.57 -6.78
CA TYR A 51 0.15 -1.12 -6.84
C TYR A 51 1.00 -0.63 -8.01
N VAL A 52 0.42 0.18 -8.91
CA VAL A 52 1.13 0.79 -10.03
C VAL A 52 1.19 2.30 -9.84
N ALA A 53 2.37 2.86 -9.84
CA ALA A 53 2.61 4.29 -9.73
C ALA A 53 3.15 4.84 -11.05
N ILE A 54 2.43 5.78 -11.66
CA ILE A 54 2.83 6.43 -12.91
C ILE A 54 2.97 7.92 -12.66
N GLY A 55 4.01 8.54 -13.24
CA GLY A 55 4.14 9.98 -13.06
C GLY A 55 5.48 10.59 -13.41
N ASP A 56 5.72 11.70 -12.74
CA ASP A 56 6.91 12.53 -12.88
C ASP A 56 7.92 12.30 -11.73
N SER A 57 8.69 13.32 -11.38
CA SER A 57 9.70 13.28 -10.32
C SER A 57 9.14 12.93 -8.93
N LEU A 58 7.90 13.29 -8.63
CA LEU A 58 7.27 12.94 -7.34
C LEU A 58 7.05 11.44 -7.24
N THR A 59 6.58 10.81 -8.31
CA THR A 59 6.43 9.35 -8.38
C THR A 59 7.78 8.64 -8.38
N GLU A 60 8.80 9.20 -9.07
CA GLU A 60 10.17 8.66 -9.06
C GLU A 60 10.79 8.67 -7.65
N GLY A 61 10.37 9.60 -6.79
CA GLY A 61 10.89 9.78 -5.44
C GLY A 61 11.98 10.85 -5.33
N VAL A 62 12.07 11.76 -6.31
CA VAL A 62 13.01 12.87 -6.26
C VAL A 62 12.70 13.79 -5.09
N GLY A 63 13.73 14.13 -4.31
CA GLY A 63 13.60 14.98 -3.12
C GLY A 63 13.32 14.21 -1.82
N ASP A 64 13.23 12.89 -1.87
CA ASP A 64 13.18 12.08 -0.67
C ASP A 64 14.54 12.05 0.04
N THR A 65 14.65 12.79 1.15
CA THR A 65 15.84 12.85 1.98
C THR A 65 16.06 11.61 2.83
N THR A 66 15.07 10.73 2.90
CA THR A 66 15.13 9.47 3.69
C THR A 66 15.73 8.32 2.89
N ASN A 67 15.95 8.49 1.60
CA ASN A 67 16.41 7.45 0.66
C ASN A 67 15.50 6.20 0.61
N GLN A 68 14.22 6.36 0.90
CA GLN A 68 13.24 5.27 0.84
C GLN A 68 12.58 5.13 -0.53
N GLY A 69 12.86 6.02 -1.48
CA GLY A 69 12.29 6.00 -2.83
C GLY A 69 10.98 6.78 -2.97
N GLY A 70 10.75 7.74 -2.08
CA GLY A 70 9.59 8.63 -2.08
C GLY A 70 8.31 8.00 -1.55
N PHE A 71 7.16 8.54 -1.95
CA PHE A 71 5.87 8.13 -1.40
C PHE A 71 5.42 6.72 -1.85
N VAL A 72 5.91 6.21 -2.97
CA VAL A 72 5.44 4.94 -3.55
C VAL A 72 5.73 3.75 -2.63
N PRO A 73 6.97 3.50 -2.19
CA PRO A 73 7.25 2.43 -1.24
C PRO A 73 6.63 2.69 0.14
N ILE A 74 6.53 3.94 0.59
CA ILE A 74 5.88 4.29 1.86
C ILE A 74 4.39 3.91 1.83
N LEU A 75 3.68 4.24 0.74
CA LEU A 75 2.29 3.87 0.56
C LEU A 75 2.12 2.34 0.48
N SER A 76 3.03 1.67 -0.22
CA SER A 76 3.08 0.20 -0.30
C SER A 76 3.20 -0.44 1.08
N GLN A 77 4.10 0.06 1.91
CA GLN A 77 4.28 -0.39 3.29
C GLN A 77 3.03 -0.11 4.14
N SER A 78 2.46 1.09 4.03
CA SER A 78 1.25 1.46 4.76
C SER A 78 0.05 0.56 4.43
N LEU A 79 -0.11 0.18 3.15
CA LEU A 79 -1.14 -0.77 2.73
C LEU A 79 -0.88 -2.17 3.31
N THR A 80 0.37 -2.60 3.36
CA THR A 80 0.76 -3.87 3.99
C THR A 80 0.42 -3.87 5.48
N ASP A 81 0.81 -2.83 6.19
CA ASP A 81 0.65 -2.74 7.65
C ASP A 81 -0.82 -2.59 8.07
N THR A 82 -1.59 -1.80 7.29
CA THR A 82 -3.00 -1.49 7.63
C THR A 82 -3.95 -2.63 7.25
N TYR A 83 -3.75 -3.23 6.08
CA TYR A 83 -4.71 -4.21 5.51
C TYR A 83 -4.17 -5.63 5.49
N HIS A 84 -2.93 -5.84 5.93
CA HIS A 84 -2.23 -7.14 5.90
C HIS A 84 -2.19 -7.76 4.49
N TYR A 85 -2.08 -6.90 3.46
CA TYR A 85 -1.88 -7.33 2.09
C TYR A 85 -0.41 -7.67 1.81
N GLN A 86 -0.18 -8.60 0.90
CA GLN A 86 1.14 -8.77 0.29
C GLN A 86 1.24 -7.79 -0.89
N VAL A 87 1.70 -6.57 -0.62
CA VAL A 87 1.77 -5.51 -1.61
C VAL A 87 3.04 -5.62 -2.43
N SER A 88 2.88 -5.66 -3.76
CA SER A 88 3.95 -5.41 -4.73
C SER A 88 3.68 -4.09 -5.43
N HIS A 89 4.72 -3.31 -5.75
CA HIS A 89 4.53 -2.08 -6.50
C HIS A 89 5.48 -1.98 -7.69
N ASP A 90 4.96 -1.40 -8.79
CA ASP A 90 5.72 -1.01 -9.97
C ASP A 90 5.76 0.52 -10.03
N ASN A 91 6.96 1.09 -10.04
CA ASN A 91 7.17 2.54 -10.08
C ASN A 91 7.64 2.98 -11.48
N TYR A 92 6.75 3.68 -12.19
CA TYR A 92 7.00 4.28 -13.51
C TYR A 92 7.10 5.80 -13.44
N GLY A 93 7.63 6.36 -12.34
CA GLY A 93 8.00 7.77 -12.23
C GLY A 93 9.21 8.10 -13.09
N VAL A 94 9.18 9.24 -13.79
CA VAL A 94 10.35 9.77 -14.52
C VAL A 94 10.42 11.27 -14.34
N SER A 95 11.53 11.73 -13.76
CA SER A 95 11.77 13.14 -13.48
C SER A 95 11.66 14.00 -14.74
N GLY A 96 11.00 15.15 -14.59
CA GLY A 96 10.82 16.11 -15.68
C GLY A 96 9.72 15.77 -16.68
N ASN A 97 9.08 14.59 -16.57
CA ASN A 97 8.04 14.22 -17.52
C ASN A 97 6.80 15.14 -17.42
N THR A 98 6.39 15.64 -18.58
CA THR A 98 5.10 16.31 -18.78
C THR A 98 3.99 15.29 -19.03
N SER A 99 2.74 15.73 -19.01
CA SER A 99 1.58 14.89 -19.35
C SER A 99 1.70 14.23 -20.73
N ASN A 100 2.34 14.91 -21.69
CA ASN A 100 2.57 14.35 -23.02
C ASN A 100 3.55 13.16 -23.00
N GLN A 101 4.65 13.31 -22.25
CA GLN A 101 5.66 12.25 -22.15
C GLN A 101 5.14 11.04 -21.38
N ILE A 102 4.35 11.28 -20.31
CA ILE A 102 3.67 10.20 -19.55
C ILE A 102 2.72 9.44 -20.48
N LEU A 103 1.85 10.15 -21.22
CA LEU A 103 0.92 9.53 -22.16
C LEU A 103 1.65 8.72 -23.24
N THR A 104 2.72 9.26 -23.79
CA THR A 104 3.55 8.57 -24.80
C THR A 104 4.13 7.27 -24.23
N ARG A 105 4.72 7.31 -23.03
CA ARG A 105 5.28 6.11 -22.40
C ARG A 105 4.21 5.06 -22.12
N MET A 106 3.03 5.46 -21.66
CA MET A 106 1.92 4.52 -21.42
C MET A 106 1.45 3.84 -22.73
N LYS A 107 1.52 4.55 -23.88
CA LYS A 107 1.19 3.99 -25.19
C LYS A 107 2.26 3.05 -25.73
N ASP A 108 3.53 3.39 -25.51
CA ASP A 108 4.65 2.74 -26.20
C ASP A 108 5.30 1.63 -25.37
N LYS A 109 5.06 1.61 -24.04
CA LYS A 109 5.72 0.68 -23.12
C LYS A 109 4.78 -0.46 -22.70
N GLN A 110 5.03 -1.64 -23.25
CA GLN A 110 4.23 -2.84 -22.95
C GLN A 110 4.31 -3.26 -21.48
N ASP A 111 5.43 -3.01 -20.80
CA ASP A 111 5.60 -3.26 -19.36
C ASP A 111 4.61 -2.45 -18.52
N ILE A 112 4.40 -1.15 -18.85
CA ILE A 112 3.40 -0.31 -18.19
C ILE A 112 1.98 -0.85 -18.41
N GLN A 113 1.64 -1.22 -19.64
CA GLN A 113 0.33 -1.79 -19.98
C GLN A 113 0.09 -3.12 -19.26
N ASN A 114 1.09 -3.99 -19.25
CA ASN A 114 1.01 -5.28 -18.54
C ASN A 114 0.86 -5.13 -17.02
N SER A 115 1.49 -4.11 -16.43
CA SER A 115 1.33 -3.82 -15.01
C SER A 115 -0.06 -3.25 -14.72
N LEU A 116 -0.55 -2.32 -15.52
CA LEU A 116 -1.90 -1.75 -15.39
C LEU A 116 -3.00 -2.81 -15.51
N ALA A 117 -2.87 -3.72 -16.46
CA ALA A 117 -3.84 -4.82 -16.66
C ALA A 117 -4.03 -5.71 -15.42
N LYS A 118 -3.06 -5.71 -14.51
CA LYS A 118 -3.05 -6.53 -13.28
C LYS A 118 -3.12 -5.70 -12.01
N ALA A 119 -3.26 -4.37 -12.13
CA ALA A 119 -3.21 -3.46 -10.99
C ALA A 119 -4.49 -3.53 -10.16
N ASP A 120 -4.33 -3.57 -8.84
CA ASP A 120 -5.41 -3.35 -7.87
C ASP A 120 -5.57 -1.87 -7.52
N MET A 121 -4.56 -1.04 -7.81
CA MET A 121 -4.56 0.39 -7.59
C MET A 121 -3.52 1.08 -8.49
N MET A 122 -3.87 2.28 -8.96
CA MET A 122 -2.96 3.18 -9.67
C MET A 122 -2.87 4.53 -8.98
N THR A 123 -1.66 5.09 -8.84
CA THR A 123 -1.46 6.52 -8.55
C THR A 123 -0.86 7.24 -9.74
N LEU A 124 -1.20 8.53 -9.89
CA LEU A 124 -0.71 9.38 -10.97
C LEU A 124 -0.25 10.73 -10.43
N THR A 125 1.01 11.10 -10.66
CA THR A 125 1.51 12.47 -10.51
C THR A 125 1.73 13.08 -11.87
N VAL A 126 1.12 14.25 -12.15
CA VAL A 126 1.18 14.86 -13.47
C VAL A 126 0.79 16.34 -13.43
N GLY A 127 1.41 17.14 -14.28
CA GLY A 127 0.98 18.53 -14.52
C GLY A 127 1.98 19.58 -14.04
N GLY A 128 2.79 19.31 -13.01
CA GLY A 128 3.81 20.25 -12.53
C GLY A 128 4.77 20.68 -13.63
N ASN A 129 5.28 19.74 -14.40
CA ASN A 129 6.17 20.00 -15.51
C ASN A 129 5.47 20.70 -16.70
N ASP A 130 4.19 20.45 -16.93
CA ASP A 130 3.39 21.18 -17.92
C ASP A 130 3.28 22.67 -17.56
N VAL A 131 2.99 22.98 -16.30
CA VAL A 131 2.96 24.36 -15.79
C VAL A 131 4.34 25.02 -15.91
N MET A 132 5.39 24.33 -15.46
CA MET A 132 6.77 24.84 -15.54
C MET A 132 7.23 25.07 -16.98
N ALA A 133 6.80 24.27 -17.94
CA ALA A 133 7.08 24.48 -19.36
C ALA A 133 6.46 25.80 -19.88
N VAL A 134 5.23 26.13 -19.45
CA VAL A 134 4.59 27.42 -19.79
C VAL A 134 5.34 28.58 -19.16
N ILE A 135 5.69 28.47 -17.85
CA ILE A 135 6.41 29.52 -17.14
C ILE A 135 7.76 29.79 -17.80
N ARG A 136 8.56 28.76 -18.07
CA ARG A 136 9.88 28.91 -18.74
C ARG A 136 9.81 29.58 -20.11
N LYS A 137 8.73 29.25 -20.86
CA LYS A 137 8.54 29.82 -22.21
C LYS A 137 8.12 31.29 -22.19
N HIS A 138 7.49 31.76 -21.11
CA HIS A 138 6.85 33.09 -21.05
C HIS A 138 7.32 33.94 -19.86
N LEU A 139 8.55 33.71 -19.36
CA LEU A 139 9.09 34.32 -18.13
C LEU A 139 8.87 35.86 -18.06
N THR A 140 8.97 36.57 -19.17
CA THR A 140 8.84 38.05 -19.22
C THR A 140 7.44 38.55 -19.48
N LYS A 141 6.49 37.68 -19.88
CA LYS A 141 5.11 38.04 -20.26
C LYS A 141 4.09 37.06 -19.73
N LEU A 142 4.28 36.61 -18.50
CA LEU A 142 3.40 35.67 -17.87
C LEU A 142 2.03 36.30 -17.52
N SER A 143 0.95 35.70 -17.95
CA SER A 143 -0.43 36.12 -17.66
C SER A 143 -1.33 34.90 -17.59
N VAL A 144 -2.50 35.03 -16.98
CA VAL A 144 -3.53 33.96 -16.96
C VAL A 144 -3.87 33.49 -18.38
N ALA A 145 -3.90 34.41 -19.34
CA ALA A 145 -4.18 34.11 -20.75
C ALA A 145 -3.16 33.13 -21.36
N THR A 146 -1.90 33.20 -20.92
CA THR A 146 -0.81 32.32 -21.38
C THR A 146 -1.06 30.84 -21.07
N PHE A 147 -1.84 30.55 -20.02
CA PHE A 147 -2.14 29.19 -19.60
C PHE A 147 -3.39 28.60 -20.28
N LYS A 148 -4.28 29.41 -20.88
CA LYS A 148 -5.57 28.90 -21.40
C LYS A 148 -5.41 27.76 -22.41
N LYS A 149 -4.57 27.91 -23.43
CA LYS A 149 -4.35 26.87 -24.45
C LYS A 149 -3.59 25.67 -23.88
N PRO A 150 -2.46 25.84 -23.14
CA PRO A 150 -1.77 24.73 -22.47
C PRO A 150 -2.68 23.94 -21.51
N ALA A 151 -3.53 24.62 -20.72
CA ALA A 151 -4.45 23.97 -19.81
C ALA A 151 -5.47 23.07 -20.55
N LYS A 152 -6.03 23.53 -21.67
CA LYS A 152 -6.91 22.71 -22.50
C LYS A 152 -6.20 21.48 -23.07
N SER A 153 -4.96 21.65 -23.54
CA SER A 153 -4.14 20.54 -24.03
C SER A 153 -3.76 19.55 -22.93
N TYR A 154 -3.47 20.04 -21.71
CA TYR A 154 -3.23 19.21 -20.54
C TYR A 154 -4.50 18.40 -20.15
N GLN A 155 -5.66 19.06 -20.10
CA GLN A 155 -6.94 18.40 -19.80
C GLN A 155 -7.20 17.23 -20.77
N GLU A 156 -6.97 17.45 -22.07
CA GLU A 156 -7.17 16.42 -23.08
C GLU A 156 -6.18 15.24 -22.89
N ARG A 157 -4.92 15.51 -22.59
CA ARG A 157 -3.94 14.46 -22.33
C ARG A 157 -4.24 13.70 -21.04
N LEU A 158 -4.67 14.41 -19.99
CA LEU A 158 -5.07 13.77 -18.73
C LEU A 158 -6.25 12.81 -18.96
N ARG A 159 -7.26 13.24 -19.76
CA ARG A 159 -8.37 12.37 -20.16
C ARG A 159 -7.85 11.11 -20.86
N GLN A 160 -6.96 11.25 -21.85
CA GLN A 160 -6.38 10.11 -22.57
C GLN A 160 -5.55 9.18 -21.67
N ILE A 161 -4.83 9.71 -20.69
CA ILE A 161 -4.09 8.90 -19.69
C ILE A 161 -5.07 8.04 -18.89
N ILE A 162 -6.17 8.62 -18.42
CA ILE A 162 -7.19 7.91 -17.66
C ILE A 162 -7.88 6.85 -18.54
N GLU A 163 -8.25 7.21 -19.76
CA GLU A 163 -8.88 6.28 -20.72
C GLU A 163 -7.98 5.12 -21.07
N LEU A 164 -6.69 5.38 -21.27
CA LEU A 164 -5.71 4.32 -21.52
C LEU A 164 -5.56 3.38 -20.31
N ALA A 165 -5.49 3.92 -19.10
CA ALA A 165 -5.47 3.08 -17.91
C ALA A 165 -6.75 2.24 -17.78
N ARG A 166 -7.91 2.81 -18.09
CA ARG A 166 -9.20 2.11 -18.10
C ARG A 166 -9.33 1.07 -19.22
N SER A 167 -8.68 1.28 -20.36
CA SER A 167 -8.66 0.26 -21.43
C SER A 167 -7.83 -0.98 -21.07
N GLU A 168 -6.81 -0.82 -20.21
CA GLU A 168 -6.03 -1.95 -19.70
C GLU A 168 -6.73 -2.64 -18.51
N ASN A 169 -7.42 -1.86 -17.67
CA ASN A 169 -8.15 -2.36 -16.50
C ASN A 169 -9.31 -1.41 -16.16
N GLU A 170 -10.54 -1.81 -16.51
CA GLU A 170 -11.74 -1.00 -16.39
C GLU A 170 -12.02 -0.59 -14.93
N ASP A 171 -11.78 -1.47 -13.99
CA ASP A 171 -12.15 -1.28 -12.57
C ASP A 171 -11.01 -0.72 -11.71
N VAL A 172 -9.81 -0.50 -12.25
CA VAL A 172 -8.68 -0.04 -11.42
C VAL A 172 -8.97 1.31 -10.75
N PRO A 173 -8.89 1.42 -9.42
CA PRO A 173 -8.98 2.71 -8.73
C PRO A 173 -7.78 3.59 -9.11
N ILE A 174 -8.05 4.81 -9.62
CA ILE A 174 -7.03 5.77 -10.03
C ILE A 174 -7.04 6.95 -9.07
N TYR A 175 -5.93 7.16 -8.38
CA TYR A 175 -5.70 8.29 -7.47
C TYR A 175 -4.76 9.30 -8.11
N ILE A 176 -5.27 10.51 -8.38
CA ILE A 176 -4.47 11.59 -8.96
C ILE A 176 -4.00 12.50 -7.84
N LEU A 177 -2.68 12.61 -7.67
CA LEU A 177 -2.07 13.55 -6.73
C LEU A 177 -1.99 14.91 -7.40
N GLY A 178 -2.82 15.83 -6.94
CA GLY A 178 -2.91 17.18 -7.47
C GLY A 178 -1.68 18.02 -7.14
N ILE A 179 -1.46 19.08 -7.92
CA ILE A 179 -0.45 20.09 -7.66
C ILE A 179 -0.98 20.99 -6.54
N TYR A 180 -0.29 21.07 -5.42
CA TYR A 180 -0.60 22.08 -4.41
C TYR A 180 -0.05 23.45 -4.83
N ASN A 181 -0.73 24.51 -4.44
CA ASN A 181 -0.23 25.87 -4.65
C ASN A 181 0.77 26.24 -3.53
N PRO A 182 2.08 26.26 -3.78
CA PRO A 182 3.07 26.55 -2.73
C PRO A 182 3.03 28.00 -2.24
N PHE A 183 2.29 28.88 -2.93
CA PHE A 183 2.16 30.30 -2.59
C PHE A 183 0.85 30.60 -1.81
N TYR A 184 0.06 29.58 -1.53
CA TYR A 184 -1.16 29.73 -0.75
C TYR A 184 -0.85 29.38 0.72
N LEU A 185 -0.23 30.34 1.41
CA LEU A 185 -0.03 30.34 2.86
C LEU A 185 -0.94 31.38 3.47
#